data_8395427844fe711d03a2c87ed8a53d0f
#
_entry.id   8395427844fe711d03a2c87ed8a53d0f
#
_cell.length_a   1.000
_cell.length_b   1.000
_cell.length_c   1.000
_cell.angle_alpha   90.00
_cell.angle_beta   90.00
_cell.angle_gamma   90.00
#
_symmetry.space_group_name_H-M   'P 1'
#
loop_
_entity.id
_entity.type
_entity.pdbx_description
1 polymer ?
#
loop_
_entity_poly.entity_id
_entity_poly.type
_entity_poly.pdbx_seq_one_letter_code
_entity_poly.pdbx_strand_id
1 'polypeptide(L)'
;ETRNLETLSDPKMTQKILIAGAGIGGLATASCLMTAGYDVEIYEQAPALTEVGAGIQISANAMHVLNHLGLGPVLAENAVRPGAYVFRLFDTGEEISRFALLDDHERLHGAPYYQLHRADLLDFLVAKARELKPDVINLNKTVTGFEEDDDGVVLHFADGGSVRGDILIGADGLKSVIRAQISGREASADY
;
A
#
# COMPACT_ATOMS: atom_id res chain seq x y z
N GLU A 1 42.04 -10.29 -24.13
CA GLU A 1 41.71 -10.57 -22.71
C GLU A 1 40.25 -10.24 -22.50
N THR A 2 39.40 -11.26 -22.59
CA THR A 2 37.98 -11.19 -22.25
C THR A 2 37.84 -11.21 -20.72
N ARG A 3 37.51 -10.06 -20.12
CA ARG A 3 37.10 -10.01 -18.71
C ARG A 3 35.76 -10.73 -18.59
N ASN A 4 35.78 -11.85 -17.85
CA ASN A 4 34.58 -12.48 -17.32
C ASN A 4 33.87 -11.46 -16.43
N LEU A 5 32.70 -11.00 -16.88
CA LEU A 5 31.70 -10.36 -16.03
C LEU A 5 31.10 -11.47 -15.17
N GLU A 6 31.73 -11.75 -14.02
CA GLU A 6 31.05 -12.44 -12.94
C GLU A 6 29.83 -11.60 -12.61
N THR A 7 28.66 -12.18 -12.79
CA THR A 7 27.38 -11.64 -12.35
C THR A 7 27.45 -11.53 -10.85
N LEU A 8 27.82 -10.34 -10.34
CA LEU A 8 27.56 -9.94 -8.97
C LEU A 8 26.05 -10.06 -8.79
N SER A 9 25.59 -11.03 -8.02
CA SER A 9 24.19 -11.09 -7.60
C SER A 9 23.85 -9.75 -6.97
N ASP A 10 22.86 -9.05 -7.50
CA ASP A 10 22.45 -7.74 -7.00
C ASP A 10 22.04 -7.93 -5.52
N PRO A 11 22.69 -7.25 -4.56
CA PRO A 11 22.41 -7.43 -3.13
C PRO A 11 20.94 -7.16 -2.76
N LYS A 12 20.19 -6.48 -3.61
CA LYS A 12 18.75 -6.24 -3.45
C LYS A 12 17.91 -7.53 -3.51
N MET A 13 18.30 -8.51 -4.30
CA MET A 13 17.55 -9.77 -4.45
C MET A 13 17.65 -10.72 -3.23
N THR A 14 18.47 -10.39 -2.26
CA THR A 14 18.68 -11.23 -1.06
C THR A 14 18.00 -10.67 0.18
N GLN A 15 17.59 -9.39 0.19
CA GLN A 15 16.98 -8.77 1.36
C GLN A 15 15.51 -9.16 1.49
N LYS A 16 15.17 -9.73 2.65
CA LYS A 16 13.80 -10.09 3.04
C LYS A 16 13.13 -8.94 3.76
N ILE A 17 12.05 -8.42 3.18
CA ILE A 17 11.27 -7.31 3.74
C ILE A 17 9.95 -7.85 4.31
N LEU A 18 9.72 -7.57 5.59
CA LEU A 18 8.48 -7.90 6.27
C LEU A 18 7.56 -6.67 6.27
N ILE A 19 6.30 -6.87 5.93
CA ILE A 19 5.28 -5.79 5.97
C ILE A 19 4.16 -6.20 6.94
N ALA A 20 3.94 -5.40 7.97
CA ALA A 20 2.82 -5.57 8.88
C ALA A 20 1.60 -4.82 8.33
N GLY A 21 0.55 -5.57 7.94
CA GLY A 21 -0.72 -5.06 7.40
C GLY A 21 -0.85 -5.18 5.88
N ALA A 22 -1.97 -5.79 5.44
CA ALA A 22 -2.35 -5.97 4.03
C ALA A 22 -3.44 -4.98 3.57
N GLY A 23 -3.48 -3.78 4.14
CA GLY A 23 -4.29 -2.70 3.63
C GLY A 23 -3.73 -2.13 2.31
N ILE A 24 -4.41 -1.13 1.74
CA ILE A 24 -4.01 -0.47 0.47
C ILE A 24 -2.53 -0.04 0.50
N GLY A 25 -2.08 0.57 1.62
CA GLY A 25 -0.69 1.02 1.76
C GLY A 25 0.31 -0.14 1.76
N GLY A 26 0.04 -1.20 2.53
CA GLY A 26 0.90 -2.38 2.62
C GLY A 26 1.01 -3.12 1.29
N LEU A 27 -0.11 -3.37 0.63
CA LEU A 27 -0.16 -4.05 -0.67
C LEU A 27 0.53 -3.24 -1.79
N ALA A 28 0.30 -1.93 -1.84
CA ALA A 28 0.97 -1.06 -2.81
C ALA A 28 2.49 -1.03 -2.59
N THR A 29 2.93 -0.89 -1.33
CA THR A 29 4.34 -0.92 -0.94
C THR A 29 4.98 -2.26 -1.31
N ALA A 30 4.34 -3.38 -0.95
CA ALA A 30 4.81 -4.72 -1.29
C ALA A 30 4.97 -4.90 -2.80
N SER A 31 3.96 -4.50 -3.58
CA SER A 31 4.00 -4.62 -5.03
C SER A 31 5.12 -3.80 -5.65
N CYS A 32 5.36 -2.57 -5.17
CA CYS A 32 6.47 -1.74 -5.62
C CYS A 32 7.84 -2.38 -5.29
N LEU A 33 8.00 -2.90 -4.08
CA LEU A 33 9.24 -3.54 -3.65
C LEU A 33 9.53 -4.82 -4.42
N MET A 34 8.52 -5.66 -4.64
CA MET A 34 8.66 -6.88 -5.46
C MET A 34 8.99 -6.54 -6.92
N THR A 35 8.38 -5.49 -7.48
CA THR A 35 8.73 -5.00 -8.83
C THR A 35 10.18 -4.51 -8.89
N ALA A 36 10.71 -3.99 -7.78
CA ALA A 36 12.11 -3.57 -7.65
C ALA A 36 13.07 -4.74 -7.34
N GLY A 37 12.58 -5.99 -7.19
CA GLY A 37 13.38 -7.20 -7.02
C GLY A 37 13.66 -7.58 -5.56
N TYR A 38 12.95 -7.03 -4.57
CA TYR A 38 13.06 -7.44 -3.18
C TYR A 38 12.21 -8.69 -2.89
N ASP A 39 12.65 -9.51 -1.93
CA ASP A 39 11.83 -10.57 -1.35
C ASP A 39 10.92 -10.00 -0.26
N VAL A 40 9.59 -10.11 -0.45
CA VAL A 40 8.60 -9.48 0.43
C VAL A 40 7.66 -10.52 1.01
N GLU A 41 7.30 -10.36 2.29
CA GLU A 41 6.21 -11.07 2.95
C GLU A 41 5.30 -10.08 3.68
N ILE A 42 3.98 -10.24 3.54
CA ILE A 42 2.95 -9.42 4.19
C ILE A 42 2.25 -10.25 5.27
N TYR A 43 2.03 -9.67 6.43
CA TYR A 43 1.35 -10.29 7.58
C TYR A 43 0.11 -9.47 7.94
N GLU A 44 -1.06 -10.11 7.86
CA GLU A 44 -2.37 -9.48 8.07
C GLU A 44 -3.16 -10.22 9.15
N GLN A 45 -3.73 -9.46 10.09
CA GLN A 45 -4.51 -10.02 11.19
C GLN A 45 -5.86 -10.61 10.76
N ALA A 46 -6.46 -10.06 9.71
CA ALA A 46 -7.76 -10.50 9.24
C ALA A 46 -7.70 -11.92 8.63
N PRO A 47 -8.78 -12.70 8.79
CA PRO A 47 -8.88 -14.03 8.16
C PRO A 47 -9.14 -13.95 6.64
N ALA A 48 -9.57 -12.80 6.14
CA ALA A 48 -9.82 -12.52 4.75
C ALA A 48 -9.61 -11.04 4.45
N LEU A 49 -9.21 -10.73 3.23
CA LEU A 49 -9.07 -9.37 2.74
C LEU A 49 -10.41 -8.90 2.21
N THR A 50 -11.21 -8.29 3.07
CA THR A 50 -12.53 -7.74 2.73
C THR A 50 -12.61 -6.33 3.26
N GLU A 51 -13.11 -5.42 2.44
CA GLU A 51 -13.41 -4.04 2.86
C GLU A 51 -14.91 -3.75 2.74
N VAL A 52 -15.44 -3.01 3.70
CA VAL A 52 -16.84 -2.58 3.70
C VAL A 52 -16.94 -1.16 3.16
N GLY A 53 -17.55 -1.06 2.03
CA GLY A 53 -18.39 -0.05 1.44
C GLY A 53 -18.09 1.43 1.59
N ALA A 54 -16.83 1.92 1.47
CA ALA A 54 -16.56 3.35 1.32
C ALA A 54 -16.01 3.68 -0.07
N GLY A 55 -16.33 4.85 -0.60
CA GLY A 55 -15.64 5.40 -1.76
C GLY A 55 -14.23 5.86 -1.39
N ILE A 56 -13.32 5.76 -2.35
CA ILE A 56 -11.96 6.32 -2.23
C ILE A 56 -11.66 7.22 -3.42
N GLN A 57 -10.91 8.28 -3.16
CA GLN A 57 -10.44 9.22 -4.16
C GLN A 57 -8.97 8.95 -4.44
N ILE A 58 -8.64 8.82 -5.72
CA ILE A 58 -7.29 8.55 -6.22
C ILE A 58 -6.84 9.77 -7.02
N SER A 59 -5.96 10.57 -6.43
CA SER A 59 -5.34 11.70 -7.11
C SER A 59 -4.07 11.30 -7.86
N ALA A 60 -3.51 12.22 -8.63
CA ALA A 60 -2.39 11.94 -9.53
C ALA A 60 -1.18 11.29 -8.86
N ASN A 61 -0.85 11.68 -7.61
CA ASN A 61 0.27 11.08 -6.87
C ASN A 61 0.08 9.57 -6.66
N ALA A 62 -1.13 9.13 -6.27
CA ALA A 62 -1.44 7.71 -6.16
C ALA A 62 -1.51 7.05 -7.55
N MET A 63 -2.09 7.73 -8.55
CA MET A 63 -2.16 7.22 -9.91
C MET A 63 -0.79 6.96 -10.54
N HIS A 64 0.24 7.76 -10.24
CA HIS A 64 1.61 7.48 -10.70
C HIS A 64 2.12 6.15 -10.18
N VAL A 65 1.88 5.83 -8.90
CA VAL A 65 2.23 4.53 -8.30
C VAL A 65 1.43 3.40 -8.94
N LEU A 66 0.11 3.56 -9.07
CA LEU A 66 -0.77 2.54 -9.63
C LEU A 66 -0.47 2.28 -11.12
N ASN A 67 -0.12 3.32 -11.89
CA ASN A 67 0.34 3.18 -13.26
C ASN A 67 1.69 2.43 -13.34
N HIS A 68 2.63 2.73 -12.43
CA HIS A 68 3.90 2.00 -12.34
C HIS A 68 3.68 0.50 -12.08
N LEU A 69 2.66 0.15 -11.28
CA LEU A 69 2.25 -1.22 -11.03
C LEU A 69 1.44 -1.87 -12.17
N GLY A 70 1.14 -1.13 -13.25
CA GLY A 70 0.36 -1.61 -14.38
C GLY A 70 -1.15 -1.64 -14.14
N LEU A 71 -1.66 -0.98 -13.08
CA LEU A 71 -3.07 -0.94 -12.72
C LEU A 71 -3.87 0.15 -13.42
N GLY A 72 -3.24 1.02 -14.21
CA GLY A 72 -3.91 2.09 -14.94
C GLY A 72 -5.09 1.64 -15.80
N PRO A 73 -4.95 0.62 -16.65
CA PRO A 73 -6.05 0.13 -17.51
C PRO A 73 -7.28 -0.34 -16.71
N VAL A 74 -7.09 -1.18 -15.69
CA VAL A 74 -8.22 -1.69 -14.88
C VAL A 74 -8.92 -0.58 -14.10
N LEU A 75 -8.17 0.43 -13.65
CA LEU A 75 -8.76 1.61 -13.01
C LEU A 75 -9.56 2.46 -14.00
N ALA A 76 -9.07 2.64 -15.23
CA ALA A 76 -9.79 3.38 -16.26
C ALA A 76 -11.14 2.74 -16.63
N GLU A 77 -11.23 1.41 -16.55
CA GLU A 77 -12.46 0.65 -16.84
C GLU A 77 -13.46 0.64 -15.68
N ASN A 78 -12.98 0.68 -14.42
CA ASN A 78 -13.82 0.44 -13.24
C ASN A 78 -14.03 1.70 -12.37
N ALA A 79 -13.27 2.77 -12.58
CA ALA A 79 -13.36 3.98 -11.79
C ALA A 79 -14.16 5.08 -12.50
N VAL A 80 -14.72 5.99 -11.72
CA VAL A 80 -15.39 7.19 -12.22
C VAL A 80 -14.39 8.33 -12.33
N ARG A 81 -14.40 9.08 -13.43
CA ARG A 81 -13.68 10.34 -13.59
C ARG A 81 -14.63 11.51 -13.27
N PRO A 82 -14.59 12.10 -12.07
CA PRO A 82 -15.44 13.25 -11.74
C PRO A 82 -15.01 14.48 -12.54
N GLY A 83 -15.99 15.29 -12.98
CA GLY A 83 -15.72 16.48 -13.79
C GLY A 83 -15.09 17.63 -13.01
N ALA A 84 -15.42 17.77 -11.73
CA ALA A 84 -14.92 18.84 -10.88
C ALA A 84 -15.14 18.56 -9.39
N TYR A 85 -14.33 19.18 -8.54
CA TYR A 85 -14.70 19.48 -7.16
C TYR A 85 -15.51 20.76 -7.12
N VAL A 86 -16.66 20.72 -6.45
CA VAL A 86 -17.54 21.89 -6.29
C VAL A 86 -17.85 22.07 -4.81
N PHE A 87 -17.47 23.20 -4.27
CA PHE A 87 -17.78 23.60 -2.90
C PHE A 87 -18.96 24.55 -2.92
N ARG A 88 -19.98 24.30 -2.10
CA ARG A 88 -21.19 25.08 -2.01
C ARG A 88 -21.51 25.48 -0.58
N LEU A 89 -22.16 26.61 -0.40
CA LEU A 89 -22.76 26.99 0.88
C LEU A 89 -23.87 25.99 1.21
N PHE A 90 -23.92 25.56 2.47
CA PHE A 90 -24.85 24.51 2.91
C PHE A 90 -26.32 25.00 2.95
N ASP A 91 -26.54 26.29 3.14
CA ASP A 91 -27.87 26.93 3.33
C ASP A 91 -28.48 27.43 2.01
N THR A 92 -27.70 28.01 1.11
CA THR A 92 -28.17 28.59 -0.15
C THR A 92 -27.86 27.71 -1.37
N GLY A 93 -26.90 26.79 -1.27
CA GLY A 93 -26.39 26.03 -2.40
C GLY A 93 -25.51 26.86 -3.35
N GLU A 94 -25.21 28.12 -3.01
CA GLU A 94 -24.34 28.98 -3.81
C GLU A 94 -22.95 28.39 -3.95
N GLU A 95 -22.37 28.41 -5.17
CA GLU A 95 -21.05 27.88 -5.47
C GLU A 95 -19.96 28.81 -4.94
N ILE A 96 -19.16 28.32 -3.97
CA ILE A 96 -18.01 29.03 -3.40
C ILE A 96 -16.80 28.89 -4.28
N SER A 97 -16.56 27.66 -4.78
CA SER A 97 -15.36 27.32 -5.54
C SER A 97 -15.58 26.08 -6.40
N ARG A 98 -14.86 26.02 -7.53
CA ARG A 98 -14.85 24.89 -8.45
C ARG A 98 -13.42 24.61 -8.94
N PHE A 99 -13.02 23.35 -8.91
CA PHE A 99 -11.75 22.86 -9.45
C PHE A 99 -12.03 21.79 -10.51
N ALA A 100 -11.64 22.05 -11.74
CA ALA A 100 -11.76 21.08 -12.82
C ALA A 100 -10.82 19.87 -12.60
N LEU A 101 -11.32 18.65 -12.82
CA LEU A 101 -10.62 17.40 -12.54
C LEU A 101 -10.36 16.51 -13.77
N LEU A 102 -10.90 16.85 -14.94
CA LEU A 102 -10.67 16.10 -16.16
C LEU A 102 -9.30 16.45 -16.78
N ASP A 103 -9.35 17.02 -17.97
CA ASP A 103 -8.14 17.30 -18.77
C ASP A 103 -7.22 18.32 -18.09
N ASP A 104 -7.76 19.28 -17.35
CA ASP A 104 -6.94 20.26 -16.62
C ASP A 104 -6.13 19.62 -15.50
N HIS A 105 -6.72 18.69 -14.74
CA HIS A 105 -6.00 17.96 -13.70
C HIS A 105 -4.90 17.07 -14.32
N GLU A 106 -5.24 16.33 -15.36
CA GLU A 106 -4.29 15.43 -16.03
C GLU A 106 -3.15 16.22 -16.68
N ARG A 107 -3.45 17.37 -17.32
CA ARG A 107 -2.43 18.27 -17.90
C ARG A 107 -1.48 18.84 -16.84
N LEU A 108 -2.00 19.19 -15.64
CA LEU A 108 -1.20 19.77 -14.55
C LEU A 108 -0.38 18.76 -13.78
N HIS A 109 -0.90 17.54 -13.61
CA HIS A 109 -0.35 16.56 -12.69
C HIS A 109 0.15 15.28 -13.37
N GLY A 110 -0.03 15.15 -14.69
CA GLY A 110 0.47 14.03 -15.50
C GLY A 110 -0.28 12.70 -15.31
N ALA A 111 -1.39 12.70 -14.55
CA ALA A 111 -2.23 11.53 -14.35
C ALA A 111 -3.67 11.92 -14.04
N PRO A 112 -4.67 11.08 -14.38
CA PRO A 112 -6.07 11.35 -14.12
C PRO A 112 -6.40 11.32 -12.61
N TYR A 113 -7.56 11.89 -12.28
CA TYR A 113 -8.19 11.78 -10.98
C TYR A 113 -9.35 10.79 -11.08
N TYR A 114 -9.41 9.83 -10.15
CA TYR A 114 -10.45 8.80 -10.12
C TYR A 114 -11.19 8.75 -8.77
N GLN A 115 -12.42 8.25 -8.83
CA GLN A 115 -13.19 7.79 -7.67
C GLN A 115 -13.65 6.37 -7.94
N LEU A 116 -13.48 5.48 -6.96
CA LEU A 116 -13.94 4.11 -7.05
C LEU A 116 -14.31 3.55 -5.68
N HIS A 117 -14.84 2.34 -5.67
CA HIS A 117 -15.08 1.63 -4.43
C HIS A 117 -13.75 1.21 -3.81
N ARG A 118 -13.59 1.40 -2.50
CA ARG A 118 -12.35 1.08 -1.80
C ARG A 118 -12.04 -0.42 -1.86
N ALA A 119 -13.08 -1.27 -1.83
CA ALA A 119 -12.94 -2.70 -2.00
C ALA A 119 -12.35 -3.08 -3.37
N ASP A 120 -12.81 -2.43 -4.46
CA ASP A 120 -12.28 -2.72 -5.80
C ASP A 120 -10.78 -2.38 -5.89
N LEU A 121 -10.36 -1.25 -5.31
CA LEU A 121 -8.93 -0.91 -5.26
C LEU A 121 -8.12 -1.94 -4.48
N LEU A 122 -8.65 -2.41 -3.34
CA LEU A 122 -8.00 -3.46 -2.55
C LEU A 122 -7.85 -4.74 -3.37
N ASP A 123 -8.92 -5.17 -4.05
CA ASP A 123 -8.93 -6.39 -4.88
C ASP A 123 -7.91 -6.30 -6.02
N PHE A 124 -7.79 -5.15 -6.70
CA PHE A 124 -6.79 -4.94 -7.74
C PHE A 124 -5.36 -5.02 -7.18
N LEU A 125 -5.11 -4.46 -6.00
CA LEU A 125 -3.80 -4.53 -5.35
C LEU A 125 -3.48 -5.95 -4.85
N VAL A 126 -4.47 -6.68 -4.32
CA VAL A 126 -4.32 -8.09 -3.94
C VAL A 126 -3.99 -8.96 -5.15
N ALA A 127 -4.72 -8.77 -6.25
CA ALA A 127 -4.46 -9.49 -7.50
C ALA A 127 -3.04 -9.21 -8.00
N LYS A 128 -2.60 -7.94 -7.97
CA LYS A 128 -1.25 -7.55 -8.37
C LYS A 128 -0.17 -8.13 -7.48
N ALA A 129 -0.35 -8.09 -6.17
CA ALA A 129 0.61 -8.66 -5.23
C ALA A 129 0.78 -10.18 -5.45
N ARG A 130 -0.32 -10.90 -5.65
CA ARG A 130 -0.31 -12.35 -5.91
C ARG A 130 0.20 -12.72 -7.30
N GLU A 131 0.02 -11.86 -8.29
CA GLU A 131 0.65 -12.01 -9.62
C GLU A 131 2.18 -12.01 -9.51
N LEU A 132 2.73 -11.12 -8.68
CA LEU A 132 4.17 -10.99 -8.45
C LEU A 132 4.72 -12.12 -7.57
N LYS A 133 4.00 -12.49 -6.50
CA LYS A 133 4.36 -13.58 -5.58
C LYS A 133 3.08 -14.21 -5.00
N PRO A 134 2.66 -15.41 -5.45
CA PRO A 134 1.37 -16.02 -5.09
C PRO A 134 1.13 -16.17 -3.58
N ASP A 135 2.17 -16.42 -2.80
CA ASP A 135 2.16 -16.67 -1.36
C ASP A 135 2.62 -15.48 -0.51
N VAL A 136 2.65 -14.27 -1.08
CA VAL A 136 3.13 -13.06 -0.40
C VAL A 136 2.32 -12.66 0.84
N ILE A 137 1.03 -13.01 0.90
CA ILE A 137 0.09 -12.57 1.94
C ILE A 137 -0.18 -13.69 2.94
N ASN A 138 0.21 -13.48 4.19
CA ASN A 138 -0.02 -14.37 5.33
C ASN A 138 -1.15 -13.83 6.19
N LEU A 139 -2.34 -14.44 6.10
CA LEU A 139 -3.53 -14.07 6.86
C LEU A 139 -3.53 -14.69 8.27
N ASN A 140 -4.43 -14.18 9.16
CA ASN A 140 -4.54 -14.60 10.56
C ASN A 140 -3.23 -14.40 11.35
N LYS A 141 -2.46 -13.38 11.01
CA LYS A 141 -1.20 -13.01 11.66
C LYS A 141 -1.31 -11.65 12.34
N THR A 142 -1.81 -11.66 13.58
CA THR A 142 -1.88 -10.44 14.41
C THR A 142 -0.51 -10.11 14.95
N VAL A 143 0.07 -9.02 14.48
CA VAL A 143 1.37 -8.51 14.95
C VAL A 143 1.23 -7.97 16.36
N THR A 144 2.15 -8.35 17.26
CA THR A 144 2.19 -7.90 18.66
C THR A 144 3.38 -7.01 18.99
N GLY A 145 4.41 -7.00 18.14
CA GLY A 145 5.62 -6.18 18.29
C GLY A 145 6.75 -6.73 17.44
N PHE A 146 7.93 -6.14 17.61
CA PHE A 146 9.15 -6.58 16.94
C PHE A 146 10.37 -6.38 17.84
N GLU A 147 11.45 -7.09 17.52
CA GLU A 147 12.79 -6.90 18.06
C GLU A 147 13.75 -6.63 16.92
N GLU A 148 14.75 -5.80 17.15
CA GLU A 148 15.80 -5.44 16.19
C GLU A 148 17.17 -5.77 16.78
N ASP A 149 18.05 -6.35 15.97
CA ASP A 149 19.44 -6.64 16.30
C ASP A 149 20.36 -6.34 15.10
N ASP A 150 21.66 -6.62 15.23
CA ASP A 150 22.65 -6.37 14.17
C ASP A 150 22.40 -7.19 12.89
N ASP A 151 21.63 -8.29 12.98
CA ASP A 151 21.33 -9.21 11.89
C ASP A 151 19.95 -8.97 11.25
N GLY A 152 19.18 -7.97 11.69
CA GLY A 152 17.88 -7.61 11.12
C GLY A 152 16.76 -7.46 12.15
N VAL A 153 15.55 -7.83 11.77
CA VAL A 153 14.34 -7.64 12.58
C VAL A 153 13.56 -8.94 12.75
N VAL A 154 13.04 -9.18 13.95
CA VAL A 154 12.13 -10.29 14.26
C VAL A 154 10.74 -9.73 14.56
N LEU A 155 9.76 -10.12 13.76
CA LEU A 155 8.35 -9.76 13.92
C LEU A 155 7.63 -10.84 14.73
N HIS A 156 6.88 -10.45 15.77
CA HIS A 156 6.16 -11.34 16.68
C HIS A 156 4.66 -11.33 16.45
N PHE A 157 4.01 -12.49 16.62
CA PHE A 157 2.59 -12.68 16.43
C PHE A 157 1.86 -13.14 17.70
N ALA A 158 0.56 -12.85 17.80
CA ALA A 158 -0.27 -13.22 18.93
C ALA A 158 -0.43 -14.74 19.13
N ASP A 159 -0.19 -15.54 18.09
CA ASP A 159 -0.19 -17.01 18.16
C ASP A 159 1.11 -17.60 18.77
N GLY A 160 2.03 -16.74 19.18
CA GLY A 160 3.34 -17.11 19.70
C GLY A 160 4.39 -17.39 18.63
N GLY A 161 4.03 -17.31 17.36
CA GLY A 161 4.96 -17.42 16.24
C GLY A 161 5.79 -16.15 16.04
N SER A 162 6.87 -16.28 15.30
CA SER A 162 7.71 -15.15 14.88
C SER A 162 8.33 -15.40 13.51
N VAL A 163 8.80 -14.33 12.87
CA VAL A 163 9.52 -14.40 11.59
C VAL A 163 10.66 -13.40 11.58
N ARG A 164 11.79 -13.77 10.98
CA ARG A 164 12.95 -12.88 10.78
C ARG A 164 12.99 -12.36 9.35
N GLY A 165 13.37 -11.10 9.22
CA GLY A 165 13.69 -10.43 7.97
C GLY A 165 14.80 -9.40 8.17
N ASP A 166 15.21 -8.76 7.10
CA ASP A 166 16.23 -7.71 7.14
C ASP A 166 15.63 -6.33 7.43
N ILE A 167 14.39 -6.10 6.96
CA ILE A 167 13.69 -4.82 7.08
C ILE A 167 12.24 -5.06 7.48
N LEU A 168 11.69 -4.23 8.38
CA LEU A 168 10.27 -4.20 8.73
C LEU A 168 9.63 -2.89 8.30
N ILE A 169 8.47 -2.99 7.64
CA ILE A 169 7.62 -1.86 7.28
C ILE A 169 6.28 -1.97 8.01
N GLY A 170 5.97 -0.96 8.84
CA GLY A 170 4.67 -0.86 9.51
C GLY A 170 3.63 -0.23 8.59
N ALA A 171 2.64 -1.03 8.17
CA ALA A 171 1.45 -0.63 7.41
C ALA A 171 0.15 -1.08 8.10
N ASP A 172 0.23 -1.29 9.42
CA ASP A 172 -0.78 -1.87 10.31
C ASP A 172 -1.87 -0.86 10.77
N GLY A 173 -2.00 0.25 10.05
CA GLY A 173 -3.12 1.16 10.09
C GLY A 173 -3.16 2.11 11.28
N LEU A 174 -4.37 2.56 11.61
CA LEU A 174 -4.60 3.63 12.59
C LEU A 174 -4.12 3.26 14.01
N LYS A 175 -4.35 2.01 14.42
CA LYS A 175 -3.94 1.47 15.73
C LYS A 175 -2.59 0.74 15.65
N SER A 176 -1.68 1.24 14.84
CA SER A 176 -0.38 0.64 14.54
C SER A 176 0.42 0.31 15.80
N VAL A 177 0.70 -0.98 15.99
CA VAL A 177 1.58 -1.50 17.04
C VAL A 177 3.04 -1.13 16.72
N ILE A 178 3.42 -1.20 15.45
CA ILE A 178 4.77 -0.86 15.00
C ILE A 178 5.08 0.60 15.29
N ARG A 179 4.17 1.53 14.92
CA ARG A 179 4.34 2.96 15.21
C ARG A 179 4.41 3.23 16.70
N ALA A 180 3.55 2.58 17.50
CA ALA A 180 3.53 2.74 18.96
C ALA A 180 4.88 2.36 19.56
N GLN A 181 5.44 1.24 19.15
CA GLN A 181 6.74 0.75 19.64
C GLN A 181 7.89 1.68 19.23
N ILE A 182 7.95 2.12 17.96
CA ILE A 182 8.98 3.06 17.46
C ILE A 182 8.91 4.41 18.18
N SER A 183 7.69 4.92 18.44
CA SER A 183 7.51 6.25 19.04
C SER A 183 7.56 6.26 20.56
N GLY A 184 7.56 5.08 21.22
CA GLY A 184 7.44 4.95 22.66
C GLY A 184 6.13 5.50 23.24
N ARG A 185 5.07 5.56 22.42
CA ARG A 185 3.74 6.06 22.79
C ARG A 185 2.70 4.95 22.60
N GLU A 186 1.76 4.84 23.53
CA GLU A 186 0.62 3.93 23.34
C GLU A 186 -0.17 4.29 22.07
N ALA A 187 -0.65 3.26 21.36
CA ALA A 187 -1.47 3.41 20.16
C ALA A 187 -2.92 3.82 20.51
N SER A 188 -3.10 4.85 21.33
CA SER A 188 -4.44 5.40 21.60
C SER A 188 -4.76 6.44 20.53
N ALA A 189 -5.62 6.06 19.59
CA ALA A 189 -6.37 7.03 18.79
C ALA A 189 -7.73 7.16 19.47
N ASP A 190 -7.85 8.09 20.37
CA ASP A 190 -9.14 8.55 20.89
C ASP A 190 -9.73 9.48 19.82
N TYR A 191 -10.82 9.03 19.15
CA TYR A 191 -11.67 9.82 18.27
C TYR A 191 -13.05 10.00 18.90
#